data_b8fa392263ccb960f75166bc1821f995
#
_entry.id   b8fa392263ccb960f75166bc1821f995
#
_cell.length_a   1.000
_cell.length_b   1.000
_cell.length_c   1.000
_cell.angle_alpha   90.00
_cell.angle_beta   90.00
_cell.angle_gamma   90.00
#
_symmetry.space_group_name_H-M   'P 1'
#
loop_
_entity.id
_entity.type
_entity.pdbx_description
1 polymer ?
#
loop_
_entity_poly.entity_id
_entity_poly.type
_entity_poly.pdbx_seq_one_letter_code
_entity_poly.pdbx_strand_id
1 'polypeptide(L)'
;MKCEPSEFSIDDLERAGEYFWDGVRNYQVRNMFRDQMRVGDKAIFYHSSTKDVGAVGEMEIIKQATPDPTQFDSKSKYFDAKSTTANPRWLGPTVSFVKKFNHLVSLEEIKNDSTFSDLALIKRGNRLSVIELSKKQYERLIKLGK
;
A
#
# COMPACT_ATOMS: atom_id res chain seq x y z
N MET A 1 -2.04 2.23 -0.66
CA MET A 1 -1.33 1.12 0.00
C MET A 1 -0.71 1.65 1.28
N LYS A 2 -1.06 1.06 2.40
CA LYS A 2 -0.65 1.54 3.74
C LYS A 2 0.63 0.86 4.19
N CYS A 3 1.56 1.63 4.74
CA CYS A 3 2.77 1.12 5.38
C CYS A 3 3.12 1.99 6.59
N GLU A 4 3.63 1.37 7.64
CA GLU A 4 4.14 2.10 8.79
C GLU A 4 5.50 2.72 8.45
N PRO A 5 5.68 4.04 8.61
CA PRO A 5 6.94 4.68 8.22
C PRO A 5 8.16 4.20 9.03
N SER A 6 7.95 3.66 10.22
CA SER A 6 9.02 3.02 11.01
C SER A 6 9.54 1.74 10.37
N GLU A 7 8.74 1.08 9.54
CA GLU A 7 9.15 -0.11 8.80
C GLU A 7 9.70 0.25 7.43
N PHE A 8 8.95 1.06 6.66
CA PHE A 8 9.37 1.50 5.34
C PHE A 8 8.59 2.77 4.97
N SER A 9 9.30 3.89 4.81
CA SER A 9 8.68 5.19 4.52
C SER A 9 8.76 5.55 3.04
N ILE A 10 8.05 6.64 2.65
CA ILE A 10 8.18 7.19 1.29
C ILE A 10 9.62 7.62 1.00
N ASP A 11 10.34 8.11 2.01
CA ASP A 11 11.75 8.50 1.85
C ASP A 11 12.64 7.28 1.62
N ASP A 12 12.33 6.16 2.28
CA ASP A 12 13.03 4.89 2.03
C ASP A 12 12.78 4.41 0.61
N LEU A 13 11.55 4.53 0.11
CA LEU A 13 11.21 4.14 -1.25
C LEU A 13 11.94 5.03 -2.27
N GLU A 14 12.02 6.34 -2.01
CA GLU A 14 12.76 7.27 -2.87
C GLU A 14 14.22 6.87 -2.99
N ARG A 15 14.87 6.53 -1.87
CA ARG A 15 16.26 6.10 -1.85
C ARG A 15 16.49 4.76 -2.53
N ALA A 16 15.58 3.80 -2.31
CA ALA A 16 15.67 2.46 -2.88
C ALA A 16 15.30 2.39 -4.35
N GLY A 17 14.42 3.29 -4.79
CA GLY A 17 13.86 3.29 -6.16
C GLY A 17 12.73 2.30 -6.34
N GLU A 18 12.87 1.09 -5.85
CA GLU A 18 11.86 0.02 -5.91
C GLU A 18 11.77 -0.74 -4.58
N TYR A 19 10.64 -1.40 -4.38
CA TYR A 19 10.39 -2.14 -3.14
C TYR A 19 9.41 -3.28 -3.39
N PHE A 20 9.76 -4.48 -2.92
CA PHE A 20 8.82 -5.58 -2.86
C PHE A 20 7.84 -5.33 -1.70
N TRP A 21 6.54 -5.28 -1.99
CA TRP A 21 5.52 -4.98 -0.99
C TRP A 21 5.20 -6.24 -0.18
N ASP A 22 5.96 -6.48 0.89
CA ASP A 22 5.87 -7.65 1.74
C ASP A 22 4.93 -7.46 2.93
N GLY A 23 4.74 -8.55 3.66
CA GLY A 23 4.09 -8.50 4.98
C GLY A 23 2.57 -8.45 4.97
N VAL A 24 1.92 -8.52 3.81
CA VAL A 24 0.46 -8.55 3.75
C VAL A 24 -0.04 -9.94 4.14
N ARG A 25 -0.89 -10.01 5.17
CA ARG A 25 -1.44 -11.26 5.72
C ARG A 25 -2.97 -11.22 5.81
N ASN A 26 -3.60 -10.60 4.82
CA ASN A 26 -5.04 -10.53 4.65
C ASN A 26 -5.40 -11.14 3.30
N TYR A 27 -6.27 -12.14 3.28
CA TYR A 27 -6.63 -12.85 2.05
C TYR A 27 -7.33 -11.96 1.03
N GLN A 28 -8.13 -11.01 1.46
CA GLN A 28 -8.80 -10.09 0.56
C GLN A 28 -7.79 -9.22 -0.20
N VAL A 29 -6.80 -8.69 0.50
CA VAL A 29 -5.72 -7.89 -0.10
C VAL A 29 -4.84 -8.76 -1.00
N ARG A 30 -4.50 -9.98 -0.56
CA ARG A 30 -3.76 -10.93 -1.40
C ARG A 30 -4.48 -11.18 -2.73
N ASN A 31 -5.80 -11.36 -2.67
CA ASN A 31 -6.60 -11.59 -3.88
C ASN A 31 -6.63 -10.35 -4.79
N MET A 32 -6.65 -9.14 -4.22
CA MET A 32 -6.50 -7.90 -5.00
C MET A 32 -5.16 -7.86 -5.73
N PHE A 33 -4.07 -8.21 -5.06
CA PHE A 33 -2.75 -8.27 -5.67
C PHE A 33 -2.70 -9.25 -6.83
N ARG A 34 -3.30 -10.42 -6.63
CA ARG A 34 -3.27 -11.51 -7.62
C ARG A 34 -4.18 -11.22 -8.82
N ASP A 35 -5.41 -10.76 -8.56
CA ASP A 35 -6.49 -10.78 -9.55
C ASP A 35 -6.80 -9.41 -10.16
N GLN A 36 -6.55 -8.32 -9.44
CA GLN A 36 -6.96 -6.97 -9.86
C GLN A 36 -5.80 -6.06 -10.21
N MET A 37 -4.70 -6.13 -9.47
CA MET A 37 -3.56 -5.24 -9.66
C MET A 37 -2.72 -5.64 -10.86
N ARG A 38 -2.33 -4.66 -11.69
CA ARG A 38 -1.59 -4.88 -12.93
C ARG A 38 -0.36 -3.99 -13.00
N VAL A 39 0.67 -4.45 -13.73
CA VAL A 39 1.84 -3.63 -14.05
C VAL A 39 1.37 -2.37 -14.76
N GLY A 40 1.89 -1.23 -14.33
CA GLY A 40 1.50 0.10 -14.82
C GLY A 40 0.45 0.78 -13.96
N ASP A 41 -0.21 0.06 -13.06
CA ASP A 41 -1.16 0.68 -12.13
C ASP A 41 -0.44 1.69 -11.23
N LYS A 42 -1.08 2.81 -10.98
CA LYS A 42 -0.59 3.81 -10.02
C LYS A 42 -1.14 3.51 -8.64
N ALA A 43 -0.36 3.85 -7.62
CA ALA A 43 -0.76 3.68 -6.24
C ALA A 43 -0.32 4.87 -5.40
N ILE A 44 -1.08 5.14 -4.36
CA ILE A 44 -0.74 6.15 -3.36
C ILE A 44 -0.06 5.45 -2.20
N PHE A 45 1.09 5.97 -1.78
CA PHE A 45 1.77 5.54 -0.57
C PHE A 45 1.15 6.27 0.63
N TYR A 46 0.66 5.51 1.59
CA TYR A 46 -0.03 6.04 2.76
C TYR A 46 0.70 5.61 4.03
N HIS A 47 1.13 6.58 4.84
CA HIS A 47 1.72 6.32 6.14
C HIS A 47 0.62 6.04 7.17
N SER A 48 0.69 4.87 7.81
CA SER A 48 -0.25 4.45 8.86
C SER A 48 0.48 4.22 10.18
N SER A 49 -0.27 4.10 11.27
CA SER A 49 0.27 3.79 12.61
C SER A 49 1.41 4.73 13.02
N THR A 50 1.22 6.01 12.79
CA THR A 50 2.20 7.07 13.10
C THR A 50 1.45 8.33 13.54
N LYS A 51 2.19 9.32 14.03
CA LYS A 51 1.60 10.60 14.45
C LYS A 51 0.91 11.32 13.29
N ASP A 52 1.58 11.40 12.15
CA ASP A 52 1.09 12.11 10.97
C ASP A 52 0.58 11.11 9.92
N VAL A 53 -0.60 10.57 10.17
CA VAL A 53 -1.25 9.58 9.29
C VAL A 53 -1.75 10.28 8.04
N GLY A 54 -1.41 9.74 6.85
CA GLY A 54 -1.90 10.32 5.60
C GLY A 54 -1.18 9.83 4.36
N ALA A 55 -1.64 10.34 3.21
CA ALA A 55 -1.04 10.06 1.90
C ALA A 55 0.22 10.93 1.73
N VAL A 56 1.31 10.32 1.32
CA VAL A 56 2.64 10.96 1.28
C VAL A 56 3.33 10.91 -0.07
N GLY A 57 2.84 10.14 -1.01
CA GLY A 57 3.48 10.02 -2.31
C GLY A 57 2.76 9.12 -3.29
N GLU A 58 3.35 9.02 -4.47
CA GLU A 58 2.87 8.24 -5.59
C GLU A 58 3.90 7.20 -5.97
N MET A 59 3.44 6.00 -6.29
CA MET A 59 4.26 4.90 -6.75
C MET A 59 3.55 4.16 -7.88
N GLU A 60 4.28 3.29 -8.56
CA GLU A 60 3.77 2.51 -9.68
C GLU A 60 4.05 1.03 -9.48
N ILE A 61 3.11 0.19 -9.87
CA ILE A 61 3.31 -1.26 -9.87
C ILE A 61 4.17 -1.62 -11.09
N ILE A 62 5.36 -2.16 -10.84
CA ILE A 62 6.31 -2.52 -11.90
C ILE A 62 6.47 -4.02 -12.09
N LYS A 63 6.04 -4.84 -11.14
CA LYS A 63 6.01 -6.30 -11.26
C LYS A 63 4.71 -6.84 -10.68
N GLN A 64 4.13 -7.80 -11.38
CA GLN A 64 2.95 -8.54 -10.91
C GLN A 64 3.28 -9.24 -9.59
N ALA A 65 2.26 -9.49 -8.78
CA ALA A 65 2.42 -10.15 -7.49
C ALA A 65 3.11 -11.51 -7.62
N THR A 66 4.12 -11.72 -6.79
CA THR A 66 4.87 -12.98 -6.66
C THR A 66 4.88 -13.41 -5.20
N PRO A 67 5.24 -14.68 -4.89
CA PRO A 67 5.28 -15.12 -3.51
C PRO A 67 6.15 -14.24 -2.61
N ASP A 68 5.61 -13.85 -1.48
CA ASP A 68 6.30 -13.04 -0.48
C ASP A 68 7.33 -13.94 0.24
N PRO A 69 8.64 -13.65 0.13
CA PRO A 69 9.66 -14.50 0.73
C PRO A 69 9.63 -14.51 2.26
N THR A 70 9.08 -13.47 2.89
CA THR A 70 9.05 -13.39 4.36
C THR A 70 8.17 -14.47 5.00
N GLN A 71 7.23 -15.04 4.24
CA GLN A 71 6.37 -16.11 4.74
C GLN A 71 7.13 -17.40 5.04
N PHE A 72 8.30 -17.58 4.42
CA PHE A 72 9.15 -18.77 4.59
C PHE A 72 10.30 -18.56 5.57
N ASP A 73 10.53 -17.35 6.04
CA ASP A 73 11.62 -16.99 6.93
C ASP A 73 11.15 -17.08 8.38
N SER A 74 11.60 -18.11 9.10
CA SER A 74 11.23 -18.32 10.51
C SER A 74 11.66 -17.19 11.45
N LYS A 75 12.56 -16.32 11.01
CA LYS A 75 13.02 -15.15 11.78
C LYS A 75 12.18 -13.89 11.49
N SER A 76 11.37 -13.92 10.44
CA SER A 76 10.50 -12.80 10.11
C SER A 76 9.25 -12.81 10.97
N LYS A 77 8.79 -11.63 11.38
CA LYS A 77 7.48 -11.48 12.04
C LYS A 77 6.32 -11.84 11.12
N TYR A 78 6.57 -11.94 9.81
CA TYR A 78 5.58 -12.32 8.80
C TYR A 78 5.61 -13.80 8.43
N PHE A 79 6.41 -14.59 9.16
CA PHE A 79 6.50 -16.03 8.94
C PHE A 79 5.15 -16.73 9.08
N ASP A 80 4.86 -17.63 8.14
CA ASP A 80 3.65 -18.47 8.17
C ASP A 80 4.04 -19.93 8.00
N ALA A 81 4.02 -20.68 9.09
CA ALA A 81 4.40 -22.10 9.10
C ALA A 81 3.51 -22.98 8.21
N LYS A 82 2.30 -22.53 7.90
CA LYS A 82 1.36 -23.26 7.03
C LYS A 82 1.59 -23.00 5.55
N SER A 83 2.41 -22.01 5.20
CA SER A 83 2.74 -21.70 3.81
C SER A 83 3.96 -22.51 3.38
N THR A 84 3.96 -22.99 2.15
CA THR A 84 5.07 -23.77 1.57
C THR A 84 5.48 -23.17 0.23
N THR A 85 6.72 -23.45 -0.20
CA THR A 85 7.18 -22.99 -1.52
C THR A 85 6.37 -23.59 -2.67
N ALA A 86 5.83 -24.79 -2.47
CA ALA A 86 4.97 -25.43 -3.46
C ALA A 86 3.55 -24.83 -3.49
N ASN A 87 3.10 -24.27 -2.35
CA ASN A 87 1.76 -23.68 -2.23
C ASN A 87 1.84 -22.41 -1.36
N PRO A 88 2.41 -21.32 -1.91
CA PRO A 88 2.54 -20.07 -1.17
C PRO A 88 1.17 -19.40 -0.97
N ARG A 89 0.89 -18.99 0.25
CA ARG A 89 -0.37 -18.31 0.60
C ARG A 89 -0.31 -16.82 0.32
N TRP A 90 0.88 -16.20 0.49
CA TRP A 90 1.04 -14.76 0.52
C TRP A 90 1.84 -14.27 -0.67
N LEU A 91 1.34 -13.20 -1.26
CA LEU A 91 1.89 -12.59 -2.47
C LEU A 91 2.08 -11.09 -2.25
N GLY A 92 2.95 -10.49 -3.03
CA GLY A 92 3.09 -9.05 -3.07
C GLY A 92 3.59 -8.58 -4.42
N PRO A 93 3.19 -7.38 -4.84
CA PRO A 93 3.72 -6.74 -6.05
C PRO A 93 5.06 -6.06 -5.75
N THR A 94 5.77 -5.69 -6.80
CA THR A 94 6.91 -4.77 -6.70
C THR A 94 6.46 -3.40 -7.16
N VAL A 95 6.80 -2.38 -6.40
CA VAL A 95 6.47 -0.98 -6.68
C VAL A 95 7.73 -0.17 -6.95
N SER A 96 7.61 0.91 -7.72
CA SER A 96 8.67 1.89 -7.92
C SER A 96 8.23 3.26 -7.42
N PHE A 97 9.19 4.04 -6.97
CA PHE A 97 8.97 5.43 -6.58
C PHE A 97 8.61 6.27 -7.80
N VAL A 98 7.58 7.11 -7.67
CA VAL A 98 7.21 8.10 -8.69
C VAL A 98 7.43 9.50 -8.15
N LYS A 99 6.82 9.83 -7.00
CA LYS A 99 6.88 11.18 -6.46
C LYS A 99 6.55 11.20 -4.98
N LYS A 100 7.31 11.98 -4.21
CA LYS A 100 6.94 12.35 -2.85
C LYS A 100 6.06 13.60 -2.90
N PHE A 101 4.97 13.62 -2.14
CA PHE A 101 4.11 14.80 -2.04
C PHE A 101 4.83 15.94 -1.32
N ASN A 102 4.61 17.17 -1.77
CA ASN A 102 5.07 18.35 -1.06
C ASN A 102 4.24 18.62 0.19
N HIS A 103 2.98 18.18 0.19
CA HIS A 103 2.04 18.31 1.29
C HIS A 103 1.51 16.93 1.66
N LEU A 104 1.69 16.52 2.91
CA LEU A 104 1.07 15.30 3.44
C LEU A 104 -0.46 15.52 3.46
N VAL A 105 -1.20 14.66 2.77
CA VAL A 105 -2.66 14.72 2.78
C VAL A 105 -3.15 13.89 3.95
N SER A 106 -3.49 14.56 5.05
CA SER A 106 -3.84 13.89 6.29
C SER A 106 -5.15 13.11 6.19
N LEU A 107 -5.29 12.10 7.06
CA LEU A 107 -6.56 11.36 7.17
C LEU A 107 -7.72 12.31 7.48
N GLU A 108 -7.49 13.34 8.28
CA GLU A 108 -8.52 14.35 8.59
C GLU A 108 -8.95 15.11 7.34
N GLU A 109 -8.00 15.56 6.52
CA GLU A 109 -8.33 16.21 5.23
C GLU A 109 -9.15 15.29 4.33
N ILE A 110 -8.80 14.01 4.27
CA ILE A 110 -9.53 13.02 3.48
C ILE A 110 -10.96 12.84 4.00
N LYS A 111 -11.12 12.74 5.32
CA LYS A 111 -12.45 12.61 5.95
C LYS A 111 -13.36 13.81 5.67
N ASN A 112 -12.77 15.00 5.56
CA ASN A 112 -13.53 16.25 5.37
C ASN A 112 -13.75 16.60 3.91
N ASP A 113 -13.23 15.79 2.97
CA ASP A 113 -13.39 16.03 1.53
C ASP A 113 -14.47 15.08 0.98
N SER A 114 -15.52 15.67 0.39
CA SER A 114 -16.66 14.90 -0.12
C SER A 114 -16.28 13.89 -1.24
N THR A 115 -15.16 14.12 -1.92
CA THR A 115 -14.67 13.19 -2.95
C THR A 115 -14.42 11.79 -2.38
N PHE A 116 -14.11 11.69 -1.09
CA PHE A 116 -13.78 10.44 -0.42
C PHE A 116 -14.91 9.89 0.46
N SER A 117 -16.12 10.40 0.33
CA SER A 117 -17.23 10.05 1.23
C SER A 117 -17.58 8.57 1.23
N ASP A 118 -17.35 7.85 0.12
CA ASP A 118 -17.59 6.42 -0.02
C ASP A 118 -16.32 5.57 0.10
N LEU A 119 -15.16 6.21 0.34
CA LEU A 119 -13.88 5.50 0.41
C LEU A 119 -13.80 4.62 1.65
N ALA A 120 -13.44 3.34 1.45
CA ALA A 120 -13.32 2.37 2.54
C ALA A 120 -12.34 2.81 3.63
N LEU A 121 -11.31 3.59 3.27
CA LEU A 121 -10.30 4.11 4.21
C LEU A 121 -10.92 4.83 5.41
N ILE A 122 -11.97 5.62 5.17
CA ILE A 122 -12.61 6.43 6.22
C ILE A 122 -13.75 5.72 6.93
N LYS A 123 -14.09 4.50 6.52
CA LYS A 123 -15.16 3.74 7.14
C LYS A 123 -14.68 3.12 8.45
N ARG A 124 -15.52 3.23 9.48
CA ARG A 124 -15.24 2.66 10.79
C ARG A 124 -15.04 1.15 10.68
N GLY A 125 -14.00 0.64 11.34
CA GLY A 125 -13.72 -0.80 11.39
C GLY A 125 -12.99 -1.35 10.15
N ASN A 126 -12.66 -0.51 9.17
CA ASN A 126 -11.87 -0.97 8.03
C ASN A 126 -10.44 -1.27 8.46
N ARG A 127 -9.97 -2.48 8.14
CA ARG A 127 -8.62 -2.96 8.47
C ARG A 127 -7.80 -3.34 7.24
N LEU A 128 -8.30 -3.02 6.04
CA LEU A 128 -7.56 -3.32 4.81
C LEU A 128 -6.35 -2.40 4.68
N SER A 129 -5.20 -2.99 4.38
CA SER A 129 -3.96 -2.25 4.15
C SER A 129 -3.84 -1.76 2.70
N VAL A 130 -4.65 -2.28 1.80
CA VAL A 130 -4.73 -1.85 0.41
C VAL A 130 -6.18 -1.60 0.06
N ILE A 131 -6.47 -0.43 -0.49
CA ILE A 131 -7.83 0.01 -0.77
C ILE A 131 -7.86 0.57 -2.18
N GLU A 132 -8.82 0.13 -2.98
CA GLU A 132 -9.01 0.62 -4.32
C GLU A 132 -9.51 2.06 -4.31
N LEU A 133 -8.94 2.88 -5.18
CA LEU A 133 -9.38 4.27 -5.41
C LEU A 133 -10.07 4.35 -6.76
N SER A 134 -11.12 5.18 -6.84
CA SER A 134 -11.62 5.61 -8.15
C SER A 134 -10.60 6.55 -8.78
N LYS A 135 -10.67 6.71 -10.10
CA LYS A 135 -9.83 7.67 -10.81
C LYS A 135 -9.97 9.08 -10.24
N LYS A 136 -11.19 9.49 -9.94
CA LYS A 136 -11.49 10.79 -9.35
C LYS A 136 -10.81 10.98 -7.99
N GLN A 137 -10.86 9.96 -7.14
CA GLN A 137 -10.22 9.98 -5.83
C GLN A 137 -8.70 10.03 -5.95
N TYR A 138 -8.14 9.25 -6.84
CA TYR A 138 -6.70 9.26 -7.10
C TYR A 138 -6.22 10.65 -7.55
N GLU A 139 -6.88 11.23 -8.55
CA GLU A 139 -6.54 12.56 -9.07
C GLU A 139 -6.69 13.64 -8.00
N ARG A 140 -7.70 13.50 -7.13
CA ARG A 140 -7.89 14.44 -6.01
C ARG A 140 -6.73 14.38 -5.01
N LEU A 141 -6.26 13.17 -4.67
CA LEU A 141 -5.10 13.02 -3.78
C LEU A 141 -3.83 13.62 -4.37
N ILE A 142 -3.60 13.39 -5.66
CA ILE A 142 -2.45 13.99 -6.36
C ILE A 142 -2.51 15.52 -6.29
N LYS A 143 -3.68 16.08 -6.51
CA LYS A 143 -3.89 17.55 -6.45
C LYS A 143 -3.65 18.09 -5.04
N LEU A 144 -4.19 17.43 -4.02
CA LEU A 144 -4.03 17.85 -2.63
C LEU A 144 -2.57 17.73 -2.16
N GLY A 145 -1.81 16.80 -2.69
CA GLY A 145 -0.41 16.57 -2.33
C GLY A 145 0.61 17.47 -3.00
N LYS A 146 0.18 18.33 -3.90
CA LYS A 146 1.08 19.23 -4.63
C LYS A 146 1.74 20.29 -3.75
#